data_1796f8ad7d96d1c767855206485cb018
#
_entry.id   1796f8ad7d96d1c767855206485cb018
#
_cell.length_a   1.000
_cell.length_b   1.000
_cell.length_c   1.000
_cell.angle_alpha   90.00
_cell.angle_beta   90.00
_cell.angle_gamma   90.00
#
_symmetry.space_group_name_H-M   'P 1'
#
loop_
_entity.id
_entity.type
_entity.pdbx_description
1 polymer ?
#
loop_
_entity_poly.entity_id
_entity_poly.type
_entity_poly.pdbx_seq_one_letter_code
_entity_poly.pdbx_strand_id
1 'polypeptide(L)'
;MRVTRISRRTLLGSALVLPALDLTRAADVTGPLTQQQGHLLAIARRQDAAQAELKATLPLHETNGDEDRYPDRRASFSKTLPHDDLGEVDRDAYRRWLAILASGKYEQFERAPRDPQATQRLNNPQATYATDLVGTDPTALPLSPPSAFASQAIATEMTELYWLALMRDVPFREYSAHPLAATAVADLRSVGFGRIEEESLFRSQAVGDLRGPFVSQFLLLDIPYGLKTVDQRYRVPAQSQYFVTTFQEWLACQRGAAPTATVRFEEESRYIANYRALAEYVHRDFSFQAFLNAALISLQMGGQHGDEVLSPTNPYRGSRAEFGDITFGSKNLLSLLAQASLLAQKTSYYQKWQVHRRGRPESFGGRIDVHLTGRKDYDMNPAILHSEGLARVKALTGSYLLPTAYPEGCPTHPAYPAAHAVNAGACATVLKAFLDENYTLAKPVEASSDGSQLEPWLGEALTLGGEIDKLASNIALARDAAGVHFRSDSIEGLKLGEEVAMGLLADYSRTYSERFEGFIFTRMGGHRVRITAGAVQAD
;
A
#
# COMPACT_ATOMS: atom_id res chain seq x y z
N MET A 1 15.16 44.37 -16.86
CA MET A 1 16.08 43.53 -16.07
C MET A 1 16.40 42.28 -16.87
N ARG A 2 17.67 42.13 -17.33
CA ARG A 2 18.11 40.97 -18.12
C ARG A 2 18.31 39.76 -17.19
N VAL A 3 17.55 38.70 -17.38
CA VAL A 3 17.80 37.42 -16.74
C VAL A 3 18.88 36.69 -17.52
N THR A 4 20.05 36.56 -16.91
CA THR A 4 21.20 35.86 -17.49
C THR A 4 20.92 34.35 -17.40
N ARG A 5 20.82 33.67 -18.54
CA ARG A 5 20.76 32.20 -18.61
C ARG A 5 22.09 31.63 -18.12
N ILE A 6 22.07 30.93 -16.99
CA ILE A 6 23.20 30.14 -16.50
C ILE A 6 23.28 28.87 -17.35
N SER A 7 24.36 28.73 -18.09
CA SER A 7 24.64 27.60 -18.97
C SER A 7 24.96 26.35 -18.13
N ARG A 8 24.44 25.19 -18.53
CA ARG A 8 24.70 23.88 -17.92
C ARG A 8 26.17 23.44 -17.81
N ARG A 9 27.10 24.21 -18.40
CA ARG A 9 28.54 23.90 -18.38
C ARG A 9 29.30 24.46 -17.16
N THR A 10 28.69 25.29 -16.33
CA THR A 10 29.38 25.97 -15.21
C THR A 10 29.21 25.21 -13.86
N LEU A 11 28.48 24.11 -13.80
CA LEU A 11 28.27 23.35 -12.57
C LEU A 11 29.24 22.17 -12.36
N LEU A 12 30.19 21.94 -13.28
CA LEU A 12 31.15 20.83 -13.19
C LEU A 12 32.56 21.24 -12.74
N GLY A 13 32.74 22.46 -12.24
CA GLY A 13 34.07 23.05 -12.05
C GLY A 13 34.49 23.45 -10.64
N SER A 14 33.81 22.98 -9.61
CA SER A 14 34.27 23.21 -8.21
C SER A 14 34.19 21.93 -7.41
N ALA A 15 34.99 20.93 -7.77
CA ALA A 15 35.37 19.90 -6.83
C ALA A 15 36.19 20.59 -5.73
N LEU A 16 35.59 20.94 -4.62
CA LEU A 16 36.31 21.19 -3.37
C LEU A 16 37.14 19.95 -3.09
N VAL A 17 38.42 19.98 -3.43
CA VAL A 17 39.42 18.99 -2.96
C VAL A 17 39.56 19.25 -1.47
N LEU A 18 38.63 18.68 -0.70
CA LEU A 18 38.84 18.52 0.73
C LEU A 18 40.07 17.60 0.90
N PRO A 19 41.01 17.92 1.81
CA PRO A 19 42.09 17.00 2.09
C PRO A 19 41.49 15.65 2.38
N ALA A 20 41.97 14.63 1.69
CA ALA A 20 41.54 13.25 1.87
C ALA A 20 41.91 12.82 3.30
N LEU A 21 41.02 13.09 4.26
CA LEU A 21 40.92 12.28 5.45
C LEU A 21 40.48 10.91 4.94
N ASP A 22 41.29 9.92 5.14
CA ASP A 22 41.00 8.52 4.81
C ASP A 22 39.85 8.04 5.71
N LEU A 23 38.64 8.50 5.40
CA LEU A 23 37.38 8.19 6.13
C LEU A 23 36.84 6.81 5.75
N THR A 24 37.57 6.02 4.98
CA THR A 24 37.19 4.65 4.57
C THR A 24 37.15 3.68 5.76
N ARG A 25 37.56 4.10 6.96
CA ARG A 25 37.54 3.31 8.20
C ARG A 25 36.68 3.95 9.29
N ALA A 26 35.43 4.24 9.02
CA ALA A 26 34.51 4.70 10.08
C ALA A 26 34.25 3.64 11.16
N ALA A 27 34.61 2.39 10.91
CA ALA A 27 34.57 1.30 11.91
C ALA A 27 35.69 1.39 12.98
N ASP A 28 36.72 2.19 12.74
CA ASP A 28 37.92 2.27 13.62
C ASP A 28 37.98 3.59 14.41
N VAL A 29 36.94 4.44 14.43
CA VAL A 29 36.95 5.66 15.23
C VAL A 29 36.68 5.32 16.69
N THR A 30 37.74 5.06 17.42
CA THR A 30 37.72 4.85 18.88
C THR A 30 37.83 6.20 19.58
N GLY A 31 36.73 6.68 20.13
CA GLY A 31 36.69 7.89 20.93
C GLY A 31 35.82 9.02 20.35
N PRO A 32 35.56 10.08 21.13
CA PRO A 32 34.69 11.17 20.70
C PRO A 32 35.31 11.95 19.55
N LEU A 33 34.49 12.19 18.51
CA LEU A 33 34.84 13.05 17.39
C LEU A 33 34.93 14.52 17.83
N THR A 34 35.92 15.25 17.32
CA THR A 34 35.85 16.71 17.40
C THR A 34 34.66 17.23 16.59
N GLN A 35 34.20 18.44 16.90
CA GLN A 35 33.12 19.08 16.16
C GLN A 35 33.36 19.06 14.63
N GLN A 36 34.57 19.38 14.19
CA GLN A 36 34.94 19.37 12.78
C GLN A 36 34.90 17.98 12.17
N GLN A 37 35.42 16.97 12.87
CA GLN A 37 35.39 15.58 12.41
C GLN A 37 33.94 15.07 12.29
N GLY A 38 33.09 15.34 13.27
CA GLY A 38 31.67 14.96 13.21
C GLY A 38 30.94 15.62 12.06
N HIS A 39 31.20 16.92 11.83
CA HIS A 39 30.62 17.63 10.69
C HIS A 39 31.06 17.05 9.33
N LEU A 40 32.35 16.78 9.16
CA LEU A 40 32.88 16.20 7.92
C LEU A 40 32.35 14.77 7.70
N LEU A 41 32.25 13.97 8.75
CA LEU A 41 31.67 12.63 8.66
C LEU A 41 30.22 12.67 8.21
N ALA A 42 29.41 13.58 8.76
CA ALA A 42 28.00 13.73 8.36
C ALA A 42 27.85 14.12 6.87
N ILE A 43 28.74 14.97 6.35
CA ILE A 43 28.77 15.33 4.94
C ILE A 43 29.18 14.12 4.10
N ALA A 44 30.26 13.42 4.48
CA ALA A 44 30.75 12.23 3.77
C ALA A 44 29.67 11.15 3.64
N ARG A 45 28.93 10.85 4.71
CA ARG A 45 27.85 9.86 4.68
C ARG A 45 26.73 10.22 3.68
N ARG A 46 26.34 11.51 3.61
CA ARG A 46 25.37 11.98 2.63
C ARG A 46 25.91 11.91 1.20
N GLN A 47 27.18 12.22 1.00
CA GLN A 47 27.82 12.10 -0.31
C GLN A 47 27.91 10.64 -0.75
N ASP A 48 28.26 9.72 0.15
CA ASP A 48 28.32 8.29 -0.14
C ASP A 48 26.95 7.73 -0.55
N ALA A 49 25.87 8.12 0.15
CA ALA A 49 24.51 7.75 -0.22
C ALA A 49 24.13 8.30 -1.61
N ALA A 50 24.35 9.59 -1.86
CA ALA A 50 24.09 10.21 -3.14
C ALA A 50 24.93 9.61 -4.30
N GLN A 51 26.19 9.23 -4.04
CA GLN A 51 27.04 8.54 -5.02
C GLN A 51 26.58 7.12 -5.32
N ALA A 52 26.04 6.41 -4.33
CA ALA A 52 25.45 5.10 -4.55
C ALA A 52 24.20 5.18 -5.44
N GLU A 53 23.33 6.12 -5.16
CA GLU A 53 22.14 6.40 -5.99
C GLU A 53 22.52 6.79 -7.42
N LEU A 54 23.50 7.68 -7.61
CA LEU A 54 23.97 8.11 -8.93
C LEU A 54 24.53 6.95 -9.77
N LYS A 55 25.11 5.93 -9.14
CA LYS A 55 25.66 4.75 -9.82
C LYS A 55 24.61 3.69 -10.11
N ALA A 56 23.43 3.77 -9.50
CA ALA A 56 22.35 2.83 -9.76
C ALA A 56 21.91 2.91 -11.23
N THR A 57 21.67 1.75 -11.83
CA THR A 57 21.10 1.66 -13.17
C THR A 57 19.63 1.99 -13.09
N LEU A 58 19.19 3.03 -13.81
CA LEU A 58 17.76 3.35 -13.86
C LEU A 58 16.99 2.29 -14.68
N PRO A 59 15.91 1.72 -14.14
CA PRO A 59 15.10 0.76 -14.85
C PRO A 59 14.29 1.42 -15.96
N LEU A 60 13.94 0.66 -16.98
CA LEU A 60 12.89 1.04 -17.92
C LEU A 60 11.52 0.81 -17.24
N HIS A 61 10.71 1.87 -17.15
CA HIS A 61 9.33 1.75 -16.67
C HIS A 61 8.42 1.28 -17.80
N GLU A 62 8.11 -0.02 -17.81
CA GLU A 62 7.20 -0.60 -18.79
C GLU A 62 5.74 -0.39 -18.38
N THR A 63 4.86 -0.21 -19.38
CA THR A 63 3.41 -0.18 -19.20
C THR A 63 2.77 -1.42 -19.84
N ASN A 64 1.51 -1.71 -19.54
CA ASN A 64 0.76 -2.78 -20.23
C ASN A 64 0.28 -2.40 -21.64
N GLY A 65 0.55 -1.19 -22.09
CA GLY A 65 0.19 -0.68 -23.42
C GLY A 65 -1.29 -0.30 -23.60
N ASP A 66 -2.14 -0.49 -22.63
CA ASP A 66 -3.59 -0.26 -22.75
C ASP A 66 -3.95 1.19 -23.05
N GLU A 67 -3.18 2.16 -22.50
CA GLU A 67 -3.45 3.58 -22.72
C GLU A 67 -3.35 3.95 -24.21
N ASP A 68 -2.42 3.37 -24.94
CA ASP A 68 -2.25 3.62 -26.38
C ASP A 68 -3.12 2.69 -27.22
N ARG A 69 -3.35 1.45 -26.77
CA ARG A 69 -4.19 0.46 -27.45
C ARG A 69 -5.64 0.89 -27.57
N TYR A 70 -6.19 1.56 -26.53
CA TYR A 70 -7.61 1.94 -26.50
C TYR A 70 -7.80 3.46 -26.65
N PRO A 71 -8.17 3.95 -27.84
CA PRO A 71 -8.37 5.38 -28.07
C PRO A 71 -9.48 6.02 -27.20
N ASP A 72 -10.45 5.23 -26.73
CA ASP A 72 -11.52 5.66 -25.82
C ASP A 72 -11.08 5.66 -24.34
N ARG A 73 -9.82 5.32 -24.08
CA ARG A 73 -9.21 5.33 -22.73
C ARG A 73 -9.94 4.46 -21.70
N ARG A 74 -10.62 3.40 -22.15
CA ARG A 74 -11.44 2.49 -21.31
C ARG A 74 -10.69 1.86 -20.15
N ALA A 75 -9.37 1.66 -20.29
CA ALA A 75 -8.49 1.08 -19.29
C ALA A 75 -7.74 2.13 -18.46
N SER A 76 -7.89 3.42 -18.77
CA SER A 76 -7.13 4.51 -18.16
C SER A 76 -7.94 5.25 -17.11
N PHE A 77 -7.27 5.78 -16.10
CA PHE A 77 -7.89 6.62 -15.08
C PHE A 77 -8.33 7.96 -15.65
N SER A 78 -9.60 8.28 -15.51
CA SER A 78 -10.19 9.51 -16.06
C SER A 78 -11.20 10.19 -15.14
N LYS A 79 -11.38 9.68 -13.91
CA LYS A 79 -12.35 10.23 -12.95
C LYS A 79 -12.14 11.73 -12.77
N THR A 80 -13.23 12.51 -12.71
CA THR A 80 -13.34 13.97 -12.66
C THR A 80 -13.17 14.71 -14.00
N LEU A 81 -12.69 14.06 -15.04
CA LEU A 81 -12.72 14.62 -16.40
C LEU A 81 -14.14 14.56 -16.98
N PRO A 82 -14.45 15.34 -18.05
CA PRO A 82 -15.73 15.20 -18.76
C PRO A 82 -15.91 13.80 -19.35
N HIS A 83 -17.11 13.22 -19.16
CA HIS A 83 -17.52 11.92 -19.70
C HIS A 83 -18.84 12.04 -20.47
N ASP A 84 -18.96 11.24 -21.53
CA ASP A 84 -20.22 11.07 -22.26
C ASP A 84 -21.25 10.24 -21.48
N ASP A 85 -22.39 9.93 -22.12
CA ASP A 85 -23.47 9.15 -21.51
C ASP A 85 -23.19 7.64 -21.45
N LEU A 86 -22.09 7.15 -22.02
CA LEU A 86 -21.54 5.80 -21.81
C LEU A 86 -20.48 5.77 -20.71
N GLY A 87 -20.13 6.94 -20.16
CA GLY A 87 -19.04 7.09 -19.20
C GLY A 87 -17.66 7.00 -19.85
N GLU A 88 -17.54 7.22 -21.16
CA GLU A 88 -16.24 7.34 -21.81
C GLU A 88 -15.74 8.78 -21.66
N VAL A 89 -14.44 8.89 -21.40
CA VAL A 89 -13.84 10.23 -21.20
C VAL A 89 -13.74 11.01 -22.50
N ASP A 90 -13.97 12.32 -22.44
CA ASP A 90 -13.67 13.22 -23.54
C ASP A 90 -12.18 13.13 -23.90
N ARG A 91 -11.90 12.73 -25.15
CA ARG A 91 -10.53 12.44 -25.60
C ARG A 91 -9.63 13.68 -25.62
N ASP A 92 -10.21 14.85 -25.88
CA ASP A 92 -9.47 16.11 -25.91
C ASP A 92 -9.15 16.58 -24.49
N ALA A 93 -10.07 16.41 -23.57
CA ALA A 93 -9.83 16.64 -22.14
C ALA A 93 -8.73 15.70 -21.62
N TYR A 94 -8.77 14.44 -21.99
CA TYR A 94 -7.73 13.47 -21.59
C TYR A 94 -6.35 13.85 -22.17
N ARG A 95 -6.26 14.20 -23.46
CA ARG A 95 -5.00 14.66 -24.08
C ARG A 95 -4.45 15.91 -23.39
N ARG A 96 -5.30 16.87 -23.06
CA ARG A 96 -4.90 18.08 -22.32
C ARG A 96 -4.38 17.73 -20.92
N TRP A 97 -5.04 16.78 -20.25
CA TRP A 97 -4.57 16.27 -18.96
C TRP A 97 -3.18 15.64 -19.04
N LEU A 98 -2.92 14.79 -20.02
CA LEU A 98 -1.58 14.20 -20.24
C LEU A 98 -0.52 15.28 -20.51
N ALA A 99 -0.84 16.32 -21.29
CA ALA A 99 0.07 17.43 -21.54
C ALA A 99 0.39 18.22 -20.27
N ILE A 100 -0.58 18.38 -19.36
CA ILE A 100 -0.38 19.01 -18.05
C ILE A 100 0.57 18.16 -17.19
N LEU A 101 0.32 16.86 -17.10
CA LEU A 101 1.22 15.92 -16.41
C LEU A 101 2.63 15.95 -16.97
N ALA A 102 2.80 15.97 -18.29
CA ALA A 102 4.12 16.05 -18.92
C ALA A 102 4.84 17.38 -18.67
N SER A 103 4.09 18.46 -18.48
CA SER A 103 4.68 19.80 -18.27
C SER A 103 5.23 20.02 -16.86
N GLY A 104 4.60 19.43 -15.85
CA GLY A 104 4.89 19.64 -14.43
C GLY A 104 4.69 21.09 -13.93
N LYS A 105 4.09 21.96 -14.74
CA LYS A 105 3.95 23.39 -14.41
C LYS A 105 2.75 23.63 -13.52
N TYR A 106 2.96 24.20 -12.33
CA TYR A 106 1.94 24.47 -11.33
C TYR A 106 0.69 25.16 -11.90
N GLU A 107 0.87 26.23 -12.69
CA GLU A 107 -0.26 27.01 -13.20
C GLU A 107 -1.14 26.25 -14.20
N GLN A 108 -0.62 25.16 -14.78
CA GLN A 108 -1.39 24.34 -15.70
C GLN A 108 -2.32 23.38 -14.96
N PHE A 109 -1.93 22.89 -13.77
CA PHE A 109 -2.78 22.03 -12.96
C PHE A 109 -4.09 22.73 -12.53
N GLU A 110 -4.05 24.03 -12.24
CA GLU A 110 -5.25 24.82 -11.95
C GLU A 110 -6.21 24.95 -13.14
N ARG A 111 -5.70 24.70 -14.36
CA ARG A 111 -6.48 24.73 -15.62
C ARG A 111 -6.81 23.33 -16.14
N ALA A 112 -6.58 22.29 -15.31
CA ALA A 112 -6.90 20.92 -15.70
C ALA A 112 -8.37 20.78 -16.09
N PRO A 113 -8.69 20.03 -17.15
CA PRO A 113 -10.08 19.80 -17.53
C PRO A 113 -10.84 19.12 -16.38
N ARG A 114 -12.06 19.59 -16.14
CA ARG A 114 -12.95 19.00 -15.14
C ARG A 114 -14.36 18.91 -15.71
N ASP A 115 -15.08 17.85 -15.33
CA ASP A 115 -16.51 17.76 -15.60
C ASP A 115 -17.24 18.90 -14.88
N PRO A 116 -18.28 19.52 -15.49
CA PRO A 116 -19.07 20.55 -14.83
C PRO A 116 -19.72 20.11 -13.50
N GLN A 117 -19.98 18.82 -13.32
CA GLN A 117 -20.53 18.24 -12.09
C GLN A 117 -19.45 17.92 -11.04
N ALA A 118 -18.17 17.99 -11.38
CA ALA A 118 -17.09 17.57 -10.50
C ALA A 118 -16.95 18.48 -9.27
N THR A 119 -17.20 17.93 -8.09
CA THR A 119 -16.91 18.54 -6.79
C THR A 119 -15.63 17.97 -6.19
N GLN A 120 -15.28 16.73 -6.53
CA GLN A 120 -14.05 16.09 -6.09
C GLN A 120 -12.83 16.68 -6.80
N ARG A 121 -11.68 16.70 -6.12
CA ARG A 121 -10.40 17.14 -6.68
C ARG A 121 -9.49 15.95 -6.90
N LEU A 122 -8.59 16.04 -7.89
CA LEU A 122 -7.54 15.04 -8.08
C LEU A 122 -6.60 15.02 -6.86
N ASN A 123 -6.26 13.82 -6.41
CA ASN A 123 -5.38 13.68 -5.27
C ASN A 123 -3.92 13.85 -5.71
N ASN A 124 -3.39 15.00 -5.41
CA ASN A 124 -1.99 15.45 -5.43
C ASN A 124 -1.11 14.93 -6.60
N PRO A 125 -1.47 15.09 -7.88
CA PRO A 125 -0.63 14.67 -9.00
C PRO A 125 0.74 15.36 -9.02
N GLN A 126 0.87 16.55 -8.45
CA GLN A 126 2.12 17.31 -8.39
C GLN A 126 3.15 16.71 -7.42
N ALA A 127 2.75 15.82 -6.49
CA ALA A 127 3.68 15.13 -5.61
C ALA A 127 4.73 14.29 -6.37
N THR A 128 4.42 13.92 -7.62
CA THR A 128 5.30 13.12 -8.48
C THR A 128 6.56 13.83 -8.95
N TYR A 129 6.65 15.13 -8.74
CA TYR A 129 7.84 15.93 -9.06
C TYR A 129 8.68 16.29 -7.82
N ALA A 130 8.21 15.87 -6.63
CA ALA A 130 8.96 16.08 -5.41
C ALA A 130 10.06 15.02 -5.28
N THR A 131 11.23 15.46 -4.79
CA THR A 131 12.37 14.59 -4.49
C THR A 131 12.54 14.42 -2.99
N ASP A 132 13.34 13.44 -2.59
CA ASP A 132 13.73 13.22 -1.20
C ASP A 132 15.25 13.32 -1.02
N LEU A 133 15.67 13.38 0.25
CA LEU A 133 17.09 13.49 0.61
C LEU A 133 17.66 12.15 1.13
N VAL A 134 16.80 11.14 1.30
CA VAL A 134 17.14 9.80 1.78
C VAL A 134 16.28 8.76 1.07
N GLY A 135 16.78 7.54 1.01
CA GLY A 135 16.12 6.42 0.35
C GLY A 135 16.26 6.47 -1.18
N THR A 136 15.76 5.44 -1.83
CA THR A 136 15.84 5.32 -3.29
C THR A 136 14.82 6.22 -3.98
N ASP A 137 15.25 6.95 -5.00
CA ASP A 137 14.36 7.81 -5.80
C ASP A 137 13.26 6.98 -6.49
N PRO A 138 12.00 7.45 -6.55
CA PRO A 138 10.91 6.74 -7.21
C PRO A 138 11.18 6.33 -8.65
N THR A 139 12.02 7.08 -9.39
CA THR A 139 12.40 6.77 -10.76
C THR A 139 13.36 5.59 -10.88
N ALA A 140 14.04 5.23 -9.80
CA ALA A 140 14.97 4.09 -9.75
C ALA A 140 14.32 2.77 -9.27
N LEU A 141 13.05 2.80 -8.89
CA LEU A 141 12.30 1.64 -8.40
C LEU A 141 11.41 1.04 -9.50
N PRO A 142 11.74 -0.15 -10.06
CA PRO A 142 10.92 -0.79 -11.08
C PRO A 142 9.64 -1.35 -10.50
N LEU A 143 8.60 -1.39 -11.32
CA LEU A 143 7.35 -2.06 -11.00
C LEU A 143 6.86 -2.79 -12.26
N SER A 144 6.45 -4.06 -12.11
CA SER A 144 5.89 -4.82 -13.22
C SER A 144 4.62 -4.18 -13.76
N PRO A 145 4.36 -4.23 -15.08
CA PRO A 145 3.11 -3.71 -15.64
C PRO A 145 1.88 -4.40 -15.03
N PRO A 146 0.77 -3.68 -14.80
CA PRO A 146 -0.47 -4.30 -14.35
C PRO A 146 -1.10 -5.16 -15.45
N SER A 147 -2.02 -6.04 -15.07
CA SER A 147 -2.79 -6.88 -16.01
C SER A 147 -3.49 -6.02 -17.06
N ALA A 148 -3.40 -6.42 -18.33
CA ALA A 148 -4.04 -5.72 -19.45
C ALA A 148 -5.57 -5.89 -19.42
N PHE A 149 -6.32 -4.91 -19.94
CA PHE A 149 -7.77 -4.80 -19.88
C PHE A 149 -8.52 -6.04 -20.42
N ALA A 150 -8.02 -6.66 -21.49
CA ALA A 150 -8.64 -7.83 -22.12
C ALA A 150 -8.02 -9.17 -21.67
N SER A 151 -7.13 -9.16 -20.65
CA SER A 151 -6.41 -10.38 -20.24
C SER A 151 -7.24 -11.31 -19.38
N GLN A 152 -6.84 -12.59 -19.31
CA GLN A 152 -7.41 -13.55 -18.35
C GLN A 152 -7.16 -13.09 -16.90
N ALA A 153 -6.00 -12.51 -16.62
CA ALA A 153 -5.66 -12.05 -15.28
C ALA A 153 -6.64 -10.99 -14.77
N ILE A 154 -7.03 -9.99 -15.59
CA ILE A 154 -8.01 -8.99 -15.17
C ILE A 154 -9.40 -9.59 -14.96
N ALA A 155 -9.79 -10.60 -15.75
CA ALA A 155 -11.06 -11.30 -15.56
C ALA A 155 -11.10 -12.02 -14.21
N THR A 156 -9.99 -12.66 -13.84
CA THR A 156 -9.82 -13.31 -12.52
C THR A 156 -9.90 -12.28 -11.38
N GLU A 157 -9.17 -11.16 -11.49
CA GLU A 157 -9.18 -10.09 -10.48
C GLU A 157 -10.58 -9.46 -10.33
N MET A 158 -11.28 -9.21 -11.43
CA MET A 158 -12.64 -8.68 -11.37
C MET A 158 -13.64 -9.67 -10.78
N THR A 159 -13.52 -10.96 -11.11
CA THR A 159 -14.35 -12.01 -10.48
C THR A 159 -14.14 -12.02 -8.95
N GLU A 160 -12.89 -11.92 -8.49
CA GLU A 160 -12.59 -11.82 -7.08
C GLU A 160 -13.25 -10.60 -6.42
N LEU A 161 -13.23 -9.44 -7.08
CA LEU A 161 -13.85 -8.24 -6.55
C LEU A 161 -15.39 -8.35 -6.44
N TYR A 162 -16.04 -9.02 -7.37
CA TYR A 162 -17.47 -9.31 -7.27
C TYR A 162 -17.77 -10.23 -6.07
N TRP A 163 -16.96 -11.26 -5.84
CA TRP A 163 -17.10 -12.12 -4.67
C TRP A 163 -16.77 -11.40 -3.35
N LEU A 164 -15.75 -10.55 -3.32
CA LEU A 164 -15.45 -9.70 -2.17
C LEU A 164 -16.63 -8.77 -1.84
N ALA A 165 -17.32 -8.21 -2.84
CA ALA A 165 -18.51 -7.40 -2.63
C ALA A 165 -19.66 -8.20 -2.02
N LEU A 166 -19.90 -9.43 -2.49
CA LEU A 166 -20.95 -10.34 -1.99
C LEU A 166 -20.67 -10.85 -0.58
N MET A 167 -19.41 -11.09 -0.25
CA MET A 167 -18.97 -11.68 1.02
C MET A 167 -18.49 -10.64 2.04
N ARG A 168 -18.65 -9.36 1.76
CA ARG A 168 -18.14 -8.27 2.61
C ARG A 168 -18.67 -8.32 4.04
N ASP A 169 -19.88 -8.82 4.24
CA ASP A 169 -20.53 -8.95 5.56
C ASP A 169 -20.30 -10.30 6.23
N VAL A 170 -19.74 -11.30 5.53
CA VAL A 170 -19.49 -12.63 6.11
C VAL A 170 -18.36 -12.53 7.13
N PRO A 171 -18.55 -13.03 8.37
CA PRO A 171 -17.48 -13.05 9.36
C PRO A 171 -16.29 -13.90 8.89
N PHE A 172 -15.07 -13.42 9.09
CA PHE A 172 -13.87 -14.13 8.64
C PHE A 172 -13.75 -15.56 9.20
N ARG A 173 -14.11 -15.76 10.47
CA ARG A 173 -14.06 -17.07 11.12
C ARG A 173 -15.07 -18.08 10.56
N GLU A 174 -16.03 -17.64 9.77
CA GLU A 174 -17.05 -18.49 9.17
C GLU A 174 -16.72 -18.93 7.74
N TYR A 175 -15.65 -18.42 7.13
CA TYR A 175 -15.34 -18.67 5.73
C TYR A 175 -15.23 -20.15 5.39
N SER A 176 -14.58 -20.97 6.22
CA SER A 176 -14.41 -22.42 6.00
C SER A 176 -15.72 -23.21 5.93
N ALA A 177 -16.80 -22.69 6.53
CA ALA A 177 -18.11 -23.36 6.59
C ALA A 177 -19.22 -22.62 5.82
N HIS A 178 -18.93 -21.42 5.29
CA HIS A 178 -19.94 -20.57 4.68
C HIS A 178 -20.25 -21.01 3.23
N PRO A 179 -21.52 -21.24 2.85
CA PRO A 179 -21.86 -21.73 1.50
C PRO A 179 -21.39 -20.83 0.35
N LEU A 180 -21.36 -19.50 0.57
CA LEU A 180 -20.83 -18.57 -0.44
C LEU A 180 -19.32 -18.73 -0.65
N ALA A 181 -18.55 -19.12 0.37
CA ALA A 181 -17.12 -19.31 0.24
C ALA A 181 -16.79 -20.48 -0.70
N ALA A 182 -17.45 -21.62 -0.52
CA ALA A 182 -17.29 -22.77 -1.41
C ALA A 182 -17.66 -22.42 -2.88
N THR A 183 -18.75 -21.66 -3.07
CA THR A 183 -19.14 -21.19 -4.41
C THR A 183 -18.11 -20.22 -4.99
N ALA A 184 -17.61 -19.29 -4.19
CA ALA A 184 -16.58 -18.33 -4.61
C ALA A 184 -15.28 -19.03 -5.03
N VAL A 185 -14.83 -20.01 -4.25
CA VAL A 185 -13.66 -20.85 -4.57
C VAL A 185 -13.84 -21.57 -5.91
N ALA A 186 -15.02 -22.19 -6.12
CA ALA A 186 -15.30 -22.88 -7.39
C ALA A 186 -15.29 -21.95 -8.60
N ASP A 187 -15.94 -20.77 -8.49
CA ASP A 187 -15.98 -19.76 -9.57
C ASP A 187 -14.59 -19.18 -9.83
N LEU A 188 -13.84 -18.79 -8.80
CA LEU A 188 -12.49 -18.26 -8.92
C LEU A 188 -11.52 -19.26 -9.56
N ARG A 189 -11.61 -20.55 -9.22
CA ARG A 189 -10.83 -21.60 -9.87
C ARG A 189 -11.18 -21.71 -11.36
N SER A 190 -12.46 -21.57 -11.71
CA SER A 190 -12.93 -21.66 -13.09
C SER A 190 -12.40 -20.54 -13.99
N VAL A 191 -12.16 -19.37 -13.42
CA VAL A 191 -11.58 -18.20 -14.10
C VAL A 191 -10.05 -18.09 -13.96
N GLY A 192 -9.39 -19.14 -13.46
CA GLY A 192 -7.93 -19.21 -13.46
C GLY A 192 -7.22 -18.60 -12.26
N PHE A 193 -7.89 -18.44 -11.12
CA PHE A 193 -7.25 -17.92 -9.87
C PHE A 193 -6.14 -18.85 -9.34
N GLY A 194 -6.07 -20.07 -9.82
CA GLY A 194 -5.11 -21.05 -9.33
C GLY A 194 -5.61 -21.81 -8.09
N ARG A 195 -4.67 -22.28 -7.28
CA ARG A 195 -5.01 -23.06 -6.09
C ARG A 195 -5.45 -22.12 -4.96
N ILE A 196 -6.69 -22.29 -4.52
CA ILE A 196 -7.33 -21.55 -3.44
C ILE A 196 -8.31 -22.46 -2.72
N GLU A 197 -8.42 -22.32 -1.41
CA GLU A 197 -9.35 -23.02 -0.54
C GLU A 197 -10.16 -21.99 0.26
N GLU A 198 -11.22 -22.41 0.94
CA GLU A 198 -12.09 -21.52 1.70
C GLU A 198 -11.33 -20.76 2.80
N GLU A 199 -10.40 -21.40 3.50
CA GLU A 199 -9.57 -20.81 4.55
C GLU A 199 -8.56 -19.79 4.01
N SER A 200 -8.13 -19.93 2.76
CA SER A 200 -7.20 -19.02 2.10
C SER A 200 -7.89 -17.98 1.22
N LEU A 201 -9.23 -18.03 1.14
CA LEU A 201 -10.01 -17.13 0.31
C LEU A 201 -9.76 -15.67 0.70
N PHE A 202 -9.40 -14.84 -0.29
CA PHE A 202 -9.10 -13.42 -0.14
C PHE A 202 -7.90 -13.07 0.77
N ARG A 203 -7.05 -14.04 1.09
CA ARG A 203 -5.76 -13.80 1.75
C ARG A 203 -4.65 -13.59 0.71
N SER A 204 -3.52 -13.01 1.12
CA SER A 204 -2.32 -12.89 0.29
C SER A 204 -1.48 -14.17 0.34
N GLN A 205 -0.31 -14.13 -0.33
CA GLN A 205 0.69 -15.20 -0.27
C GLN A 205 1.86 -14.85 0.68
N ALA A 206 1.72 -13.80 1.51
CA ALA A 206 2.74 -13.44 2.49
C ALA A 206 2.88 -14.53 3.55
N VAL A 207 4.11 -14.74 4.05
CA VAL A 207 4.47 -15.89 4.91
C VAL A 207 3.55 -16.05 6.12
N GLY A 208 3.17 -14.95 6.78
CA GLY A 208 2.34 -15.00 7.99
C GLY A 208 0.83 -14.94 7.74
N ASP A 209 0.40 -14.55 6.55
CA ASP A 209 -1.02 -14.26 6.29
C ASP A 209 -1.91 -15.51 6.32
N LEU A 210 -1.41 -16.65 5.87
CA LEU A 210 -2.17 -17.91 5.86
C LEU A 210 -2.22 -18.65 7.20
N ARG A 211 -1.65 -18.07 8.27
CA ARG A 211 -1.59 -18.68 9.60
C ARG A 211 -2.52 -17.95 10.58
N GLY A 212 -3.18 -18.71 11.44
CA GLY A 212 -4.02 -18.18 12.51
C GLY A 212 -5.24 -17.41 12.05
N PRO A 213 -5.79 -16.52 12.90
CA PRO A 213 -6.95 -15.70 12.58
C PRO A 213 -6.73 -14.86 11.32
N PHE A 214 -7.84 -14.49 10.66
CA PHE A 214 -7.78 -13.69 9.45
C PHE A 214 -7.20 -12.29 9.70
N VAL A 215 -7.63 -11.68 10.82
CA VAL A 215 -7.20 -10.32 11.20
C VAL A 215 -5.94 -10.41 12.04
N SER A 216 -4.97 -9.56 11.72
CA SER A 216 -3.74 -9.43 12.50
C SER A 216 -4.02 -9.00 13.94
N GLN A 217 -3.25 -9.53 14.88
CA GLN A 217 -3.31 -9.17 16.30
C GLN A 217 -3.16 -7.66 16.53
N PHE A 218 -2.45 -6.97 15.65
CA PHE A 218 -2.24 -5.53 15.74
C PHE A 218 -3.46 -4.67 15.40
N LEU A 219 -4.54 -5.27 14.88
CA LEU A 219 -5.84 -4.63 14.67
C LEU A 219 -6.86 -5.00 15.77
N LEU A 220 -6.47 -5.85 16.74
CA LEU A 220 -7.35 -6.38 17.77
C LEU A 220 -6.88 -6.00 19.19
N LEU A 221 -5.57 -6.09 19.45
CA LEU A 221 -5.00 -5.84 20.78
C LEU A 221 -5.04 -4.35 21.14
N ASP A 222 -5.30 -4.05 22.41
CA ASP A 222 -5.27 -2.69 22.93
C ASP A 222 -3.94 -2.00 22.67
N ILE A 223 -4.00 -0.71 22.32
CA ILE A 223 -2.83 0.10 21.98
C ILE A 223 -2.36 0.88 23.21
N PRO A 224 -1.14 0.66 23.69
CA PRO A 224 -0.54 1.50 24.72
C PRO A 224 -0.17 2.88 24.13
N TYR A 225 -0.82 3.93 24.62
CA TYR A 225 -0.64 5.29 24.11
C TYR A 225 -0.28 6.26 25.24
N GLY A 226 0.97 6.21 25.68
CA GLY A 226 1.47 6.93 26.85
C GLY A 226 0.74 6.46 28.12
N LEU A 227 0.05 7.38 28.80
CA LEU A 227 -0.75 7.08 29.99
C LEU A 227 -2.17 6.55 29.67
N LYS A 228 -2.49 6.38 28.39
CA LYS A 228 -3.79 5.86 27.95
C LYS A 228 -3.62 4.49 27.32
N THR A 229 -4.69 3.73 27.38
CA THR A 229 -4.89 2.55 26.53
C THR A 229 -5.99 2.88 25.53
N VAL A 230 -5.77 2.60 24.25
CA VAL A 230 -6.75 2.79 23.20
C VAL A 230 -7.31 1.42 22.83
N ASP A 231 -8.59 1.23 23.05
CA ASP A 231 -9.37 0.07 22.65
C ASP A 231 -9.49 0.04 21.11
N GLN A 232 -9.38 -1.13 20.48
CA GLN A 232 -9.50 -1.31 19.03
C GLN A 232 -10.90 -1.77 18.59
N ARG A 233 -11.95 -1.36 19.28
CA ARG A 233 -13.30 -1.41 18.76
C ARG A 233 -13.59 -0.14 17.93
N TYR A 234 -14.11 -0.34 16.74
CA TYR A 234 -14.32 0.72 15.76
C TYR A 234 -15.82 0.91 15.49
N ARG A 235 -16.19 2.09 15.03
CA ARG A 235 -17.50 2.30 14.43
C ARG A 235 -17.55 1.53 13.12
N VAL A 236 -18.38 0.49 13.07
CA VAL A 236 -18.53 -0.35 11.89
C VAL A 236 -19.76 0.05 11.08
N PRO A 237 -19.67 0.05 9.74
CA PRO A 237 -20.85 0.28 8.91
C PRO A 237 -21.88 -0.83 9.12
N ALA A 238 -23.15 -0.47 9.15
CA ALA A 238 -24.25 -1.44 9.17
C ALA A 238 -24.19 -2.34 7.92
N GLN A 239 -24.64 -3.56 8.06
CA GLN A 239 -24.60 -4.58 7.00
C GLN A 239 -25.45 -4.21 5.78
N SER A 240 -25.22 -4.93 4.68
CA SER A 240 -26.01 -4.85 3.44
C SER A 240 -26.08 -3.47 2.81
N GLN A 241 -25.02 -2.69 2.93
CA GLN A 241 -24.87 -1.42 2.22
C GLN A 241 -23.96 -1.58 1.00
N TYR A 242 -24.51 -1.21 -0.14
CA TYR A 242 -23.85 -1.26 -1.44
C TYR A 242 -24.00 0.08 -2.12
N PHE A 243 -22.91 0.66 -2.63
CA PHE A 243 -22.91 1.97 -3.27
C PHE A 243 -22.49 1.87 -4.73
N VAL A 244 -22.84 2.88 -5.52
CA VAL A 244 -22.51 2.97 -6.95
C VAL A 244 -23.13 1.80 -7.73
N THR A 245 -24.38 1.44 -7.40
CA THR A 245 -25.08 0.27 -7.94
C THR A 245 -26.05 0.59 -9.09
N THR A 246 -26.34 1.86 -9.34
CA THR A 246 -27.10 2.28 -10.51
C THR A 246 -26.19 2.97 -11.52
N PHE A 247 -26.54 2.86 -12.83
CA PHE A 247 -25.72 3.48 -13.88
C PHE A 247 -25.63 5.01 -13.70
N GLN A 248 -26.68 5.64 -13.22
CA GLN A 248 -26.70 7.08 -12.96
C GLN A 248 -25.72 7.46 -11.84
N GLU A 249 -25.71 6.73 -10.72
CA GLU A 249 -24.75 6.94 -9.64
C GLU A 249 -23.31 6.70 -10.12
N TRP A 250 -23.11 5.63 -10.89
CA TRP A 250 -21.80 5.31 -11.44
C TRP A 250 -21.28 6.40 -12.36
N LEU A 251 -22.12 6.91 -13.27
CA LEU A 251 -21.73 7.98 -14.20
C LEU A 251 -21.43 9.28 -13.46
N ALA A 252 -22.24 9.64 -12.45
CA ALA A 252 -21.99 10.80 -11.59
C ALA A 252 -20.66 10.63 -10.84
N CYS A 253 -20.36 9.42 -10.37
CA CYS A 253 -19.11 9.08 -9.70
C CYS A 253 -17.90 9.22 -10.66
N GLN A 254 -17.99 8.75 -11.92
CA GLN A 254 -16.94 8.96 -12.93
C GLN A 254 -16.71 10.45 -13.23
N ARG A 255 -17.77 11.23 -13.31
CA ARG A 255 -17.71 12.69 -13.47
C ARG A 255 -17.19 13.44 -12.23
N GLY A 256 -16.99 12.74 -11.12
CA GLY A 256 -16.46 13.32 -9.87
C GLY A 256 -17.48 14.15 -9.09
N ALA A 257 -18.76 13.90 -9.28
CA ALA A 257 -19.84 14.52 -8.51
C ALA A 257 -19.79 14.09 -7.03
N ALA A 258 -20.38 14.90 -6.15
CA ALA A 258 -20.57 14.52 -4.76
C ALA A 258 -21.52 13.31 -4.65
N PRO A 259 -21.23 12.33 -3.76
CA PRO A 259 -22.16 11.24 -3.51
C PRO A 259 -23.46 11.75 -2.89
N THR A 260 -24.58 11.13 -3.25
CA THR A 260 -25.91 11.42 -2.68
C THR A 260 -26.23 10.53 -1.48
N ALA A 261 -25.56 9.38 -1.37
CA ALA A 261 -25.70 8.45 -0.26
C ALA A 261 -24.66 8.70 0.84
N THR A 262 -24.96 8.23 2.04
CA THR A 262 -24.05 8.25 3.19
C THR A 262 -23.97 6.88 3.84
N VAL A 263 -22.85 6.55 4.46
CA VAL A 263 -22.66 5.33 5.22
C VAL A 263 -23.48 5.41 6.52
N ARG A 264 -24.32 4.41 6.76
CA ARG A 264 -24.96 4.20 8.06
C ARG A 264 -24.05 3.32 8.91
N PHE A 265 -23.86 3.69 10.17
CA PHE A 265 -23.04 2.95 11.12
C PHE A 265 -23.94 2.24 12.14
N GLU A 266 -23.41 1.17 12.73
CA GLU A 266 -24.01 0.56 13.92
C GLU A 266 -23.90 1.51 15.13
N GLU A 267 -24.77 1.33 16.11
CA GLU A 267 -24.76 2.14 17.34
C GLU A 267 -23.54 1.81 18.21
N GLU A 268 -23.18 0.53 18.28
CA GLU A 268 -22.06 0.05 19.09
C GLU A 268 -20.79 -0.11 18.26
N SER A 269 -19.65 0.22 18.87
CA SER A 269 -18.35 -0.08 18.29
C SER A 269 -18.02 -1.57 18.40
N ARG A 270 -17.39 -2.15 17.36
CA ARG A 270 -17.07 -3.57 17.23
C ARG A 270 -15.59 -3.76 16.88
N TYR A 271 -15.07 -4.92 17.21
CA TYR A 271 -13.80 -5.39 16.62
C TYR A 271 -13.99 -5.72 15.15
N ILE A 272 -12.91 -5.64 14.38
CA ILE A 272 -12.92 -6.00 12.95
C ILE A 272 -13.12 -7.53 12.84
N ALA A 273 -14.29 -7.94 12.34
CA ALA A 273 -14.66 -9.35 12.18
C ALA A 273 -15.00 -9.72 10.72
N ASN A 274 -15.08 -8.75 9.81
CA ASN A 274 -15.42 -8.95 8.41
C ASN A 274 -14.79 -7.88 7.52
N TYR A 275 -14.89 -8.06 6.22
CA TYR A 275 -14.34 -7.09 5.26
C TYR A 275 -15.07 -5.75 5.23
N ARG A 276 -16.34 -5.67 5.66
CA ARG A 276 -17.03 -4.37 5.74
C ARG A 276 -16.38 -3.46 6.77
N ALA A 277 -16.10 -4.00 7.96
CA ALA A 277 -15.41 -3.26 9.01
C ALA A 277 -13.97 -2.92 8.60
N LEU A 278 -13.24 -3.88 8.01
CA LEU A 278 -11.86 -3.68 7.59
C LEU A 278 -11.75 -2.67 6.42
N ALA A 279 -12.70 -2.69 5.47
CA ALA A 279 -12.76 -1.70 4.40
C ALA A 279 -13.00 -0.28 4.92
N GLU A 280 -13.87 -0.11 5.92
CA GLU A 280 -14.08 1.22 6.54
C GLU A 280 -12.89 1.65 7.39
N TYR A 281 -12.17 0.74 8.04
CA TYR A 281 -10.91 1.05 8.72
C TYR A 281 -9.92 1.71 7.75
N VAL A 282 -9.63 1.08 6.60
CA VAL A 282 -8.70 1.62 5.58
C VAL A 282 -9.30 2.77 4.75
N HIS A 283 -10.52 3.18 5.00
CA HIS A 283 -11.15 4.38 4.46
C HIS A 283 -10.84 5.61 5.31
N ARG A 284 -10.67 5.42 6.61
CA ARG A 284 -10.53 6.48 7.61
C ARG A 284 -9.15 6.56 8.25
N ASP A 285 -8.30 5.57 8.06
CA ASP A 285 -6.96 5.56 8.61
C ASP A 285 -6.09 6.69 8.05
N PHE A 286 -5.13 7.15 8.82
CA PHE A 286 -3.99 7.88 8.26
C PHE A 286 -2.90 6.88 7.86
N SER A 287 -2.09 7.24 6.86
CA SER A 287 -1.31 6.31 6.04
C SER A 287 -0.48 5.25 6.77
N PHE A 288 -0.01 5.49 8.01
CA PHE A 288 0.77 4.50 8.78
C PHE A 288 0.15 4.16 10.14
N GLN A 289 -1.12 4.45 10.35
CA GLN A 289 -1.81 4.24 11.64
C GLN A 289 -1.67 2.81 12.15
N ALA A 290 -1.99 1.82 11.33
CA ALA A 290 -1.93 0.41 11.72
C ALA A 290 -0.51 -0.02 12.15
N PHE A 291 0.51 0.48 11.47
CA PHE A 291 1.92 0.16 11.74
C PHE A 291 2.48 0.94 12.93
N LEU A 292 2.01 2.16 13.16
CA LEU A 292 2.28 2.89 14.41
C LEU A 292 1.70 2.12 15.61
N ASN A 293 0.45 1.67 15.50
CA ASN A 293 -0.18 0.87 16.54
C ASN A 293 0.60 -0.44 16.79
N ALA A 294 0.99 -1.14 15.71
CA ALA A 294 1.81 -2.35 15.80
C ALA A 294 3.16 -2.10 16.50
N ALA A 295 3.83 -0.99 16.20
CA ALA A 295 5.07 -0.59 16.88
C ALA A 295 4.84 -0.36 18.38
N LEU A 296 3.80 0.40 18.74
CA LEU A 296 3.48 0.69 20.13
C LEU A 296 3.12 -0.57 20.92
N ILE A 297 2.34 -1.47 20.33
CA ILE A 297 1.97 -2.76 20.94
C ILE A 297 3.22 -3.63 21.11
N SER A 298 4.04 -3.79 20.05
CA SER A 298 5.23 -4.64 20.08
C SER A 298 6.27 -4.17 21.09
N LEU A 299 6.51 -2.86 21.19
CA LEU A 299 7.49 -2.30 22.14
C LEU A 299 7.11 -2.57 23.60
N GLN A 300 5.87 -2.93 23.91
CA GLN A 300 5.45 -3.33 25.26
C GLN A 300 5.47 -4.84 25.50
N MET A 301 5.66 -5.65 24.47
CA MET A 301 5.67 -7.12 24.60
C MET A 301 6.94 -7.66 25.22
N GLY A 302 8.04 -6.94 25.17
CA GLY A 302 9.41 -7.41 25.47
C GLY A 302 9.79 -7.51 26.96
N GLY A 303 8.85 -7.76 27.88
CA GLY A 303 9.15 -7.93 29.31
C GLY A 303 9.59 -6.64 30.02
N GLN A 304 10.24 -6.76 31.18
CA GLN A 304 10.57 -5.61 32.05
C GLN A 304 11.54 -4.60 31.40
N HIS A 305 12.35 -5.02 30.45
CA HIS A 305 13.32 -4.17 29.74
C HIS A 305 13.03 -4.02 28.23
N GLY A 306 12.00 -4.68 27.71
CA GLY A 306 11.64 -4.60 26.29
C GLY A 306 12.61 -5.29 25.32
N ASP A 307 13.66 -5.94 25.81
CA ASP A 307 14.76 -6.45 24.98
C ASP A 307 14.39 -7.69 24.16
N GLU A 308 13.47 -8.52 24.66
CA GLU A 308 13.16 -9.82 24.05
C GLU A 308 12.46 -9.68 22.67
N VAL A 309 11.76 -8.58 22.46
CA VAL A 309 11.05 -8.29 21.22
C VAL A 309 11.94 -7.60 20.18
N LEU A 310 13.11 -7.09 20.58
CA LEU A 310 14.02 -6.41 19.66
C LEU A 310 14.73 -7.43 18.74
N SER A 311 15.06 -7.00 17.53
CA SER A 311 15.83 -7.80 16.57
C SER A 311 17.07 -8.43 17.22
N PRO A 312 17.39 -9.68 16.91
CA PRO A 312 18.63 -10.31 17.38
C PRO A 312 19.91 -9.53 17.02
N THR A 313 19.86 -8.70 15.97
CA THR A 313 20.99 -7.86 15.54
C THR A 313 21.00 -6.47 16.18
N ASN A 314 20.03 -6.15 17.05
CA ASN A 314 20.02 -4.88 17.77
C ASN A 314 21.21 -4.81 18.73
N PRO A 315 22.10 -3.81 18.61
CA PRO A 315 23.33 -3.75 19.40
C PRO A 315 23.10 -3.57 20.90
N TYR A 316 21.91 -3.14 21.30
CA TYR A 316 21.55 -2.95 22.71
C TYR A 316 20.84 -4.15 23.33
N ARG A 317 20.42 -5.15 22.51
CA ARG A 317 19.77 -6.37 23.02
C ARG A 317 20.72 -7.11 23.96
N GLY A 318 20.31 -7.25 25.23
CA GLY A 318 21.11 -7.87 26.28
C GLY A 318 22.26 -7.00 26.81
N SER A 319 22.35 -5.74 26.46
CA SER A 319 23.33 -4.83 27.05
C SER A 319 23.05 -4.62 28.55
N ARG A 320 24.14 -4.65 29.35
CA ARG A 320 24.05 -4.48 30.81
C ARG A 320 24.06 -3.02 31.26
N ALA A 321 24.52 -2.10 30.41
CA ALA A 321 24.82 -0.73 30.77
C ALA A 321 23.99 0.29 30.03
N GLU A 322 23.48 -0.05 28.85
CA GLU A 322 22.76 0.86 27.96
C GLU A 322 21.52 0.20 27.39
N PHE A 323 20.52 0.99 27.01
CA PHE A 323 19.38 0.57 26.21
C PHE A 323 19.23 1.47 24.99
N GLY A 324 18.74 0.93 23.88
CA GLY A 324 18.46 1.69 22.67
C GLY A 324 17.28 2.65 22.86
N ASP A 325 17.44 3.91 22.49
CA ASP A 325 16.39 4.93 22.55
C ASP A 325 16.42 5.82 21.30
N ILE A 326 17.46 6.65 21.13
CA ILE A 326 17.61 7.54 19.96
C ILE A 326 18.05 6.73 18.74
N THR A 327 18.94 5.75 18.91
CA THR A 327 19.32 4.76 17.91
C THR A 327 18.84 3.38 18.36
N PHE A 328 18.36 2.57 17.42
CA PHE A 328 17.87 1.20 17.63
C PHE A 328 16.74 1.01 18.66
N GLY A 329 16.15 2.09 19.16
CA GLY A 329 15.04 2.07 20.10
C GLY A 329 13.77 2.70 19.53
N SER A 330 12.83 3.01 20.44
CA SER A 330 11.49 3.47 20.07
C SER A 330 11.49 4.74 19.22
N LYS A 331 12.32 5.73 19.54
CA LYS A 331 12.37 7.00 18.79
C LYS A 331 12.86 6.80 17.36
N ASN A 332 13.85 5.93 17.16
CA ASN A 332 14.35 5.59 15.84
C ASN A 332 13.30 4.84 15.03
N LEU A 333 12.70 3.80 15.59
CA LEU A 333 11.65 3.01 14.93
C LEU A 333 10.48 3.88 14.49
N LEU A 334 9.90 4.67 15.41
CA LEU A 334 8.72 5.51 15.10
C LEU A 334 9.03 6.58 14.06
N SER A 335 10.23 7.18 14.09
CA SER A 335 10.66 8.14 13.08
C SER A 335 10.81 7.50 11.71
N LEU A 336 11.42 6.31 11.63
CA LEU A 336 11.60 5.59 10.36
C LEU A 336 10.29 5.07 9.77
N LEU A 337 9.32 4.68 10.61
CA LEU A 337 7.98 4.33 10.13
C LEU A 337 7.31 5.50 9.39
N ALA A 338 7.35 6.69 9.98
CA ALA A 338 6.76 7.89 9.36
C ALA A 338 7.49 8.27 8.06
N GLN A 339 8.82 8.17 8.03
CA GLN A 339 9.62 8.43 6.84
C GLN A 339 9.36 7.40 5.74
N ALA A 340 9.36 6.11 6.06
CA ALA A 340 9.06 5.03 5.11
C ALA A 340 7.65 5.22 4.50
N SER A 341 6.67 5.59 5.32
CA SER A 341 5.32 5.91 4.86
C SER A 341 5.30 7.04 3.83
N LEU A 342 5.99 8.15 4.09
CA LEU A 342 6.02 9.28 3.17
C LEU A 342 6.71 8.92 1.84
N LEU A 343 7.86 8.24 1.90
CA LEU A 343 8.58 7.76 0.72
C LEU A 343 7.72 6.80 -0.11
N ALA A 344 7.03 5.87 0.54
CA ALA A 344 6.10 4.94 -0.09
C ALA A 344 4.96 5.66 -0.82
N GLN A 345 4.39 6.70 -0.21
CA GLN A 345 3.35 7.51 -0.84
C GLN A 345 3.89 8.21 -2.10
N LYS A 346 5.04 8.88 -2.03
CA LYS A 346 5.65 9.54 -3.19
C LYS A 346 5.96 8.55 -4.31
N THR A 347 6.54 7.41 -3.99
CA THR A 347 6.84 6.35 -4.97
C THR A 347 5.57 5.81 -5.62
N SER A 348 4.53 5.53 -4.83
CA SER A 348 3.26 5.06 -5.38
C SER A 348 2.62 6.09 -6.31
N TYR A 349 2.71 7.38 -5.99
CA TYR A 349 2.14 8.47 -6.80
C TYR A 349 2.92 8.68 -8.10
N TYR A 350 4.25 8.55 -8.08
CA TYR A 350 5.04 8.53 -9.29
C TYR A 350 4.58 7.43 -10.25
N GLN A 351 4.49 6.19 -9.78
CA GLN A 351 4.02 5.06 -10.59
C GLN A 351 2.59 5.28 -11.11
N LYS A 352 1.69 5.79 -10.25
CA LYS A 352 0.30 6.08 -10.61
C LYS A 352 0.17 7.12 -11.72
N TRP A 353 0.78 8.28 -11.57
CA TRP A 353 0.54 9.43 -12.43
C TRP A 353 1.50 9.50 -13.62
N GLN A 354 2.76 9.13 -13.43
CA GLN A 354 3.78 9.26 -14.48
C GLN A 354 3.91 8.00 -15.34
N VAL A 355 3.66 6.81 -14.78
CA VAL A 355 3.91 5.56 -15.50
C VAL A 355 2.61 4.89 -15.98
N HIS A 356 1.78 4.39 -15.05
CA HIS A 356 0.75 3.41 -15.41
C HIS A 356 -0.64 4.00 -15.72
N ARG A 357 -1.08 5.02 -14.99
CA ARG A 357 -2.43 5.64 -15.09
C ARG A 357 -3.58 4.65 -15.24
N ARG A 358 -3.47 3.48 -14.60
CA ARG A 358 -4.46 2.40 -14.65
C ARG A 358 -5.83 2.87 -14.17
N GLY A 359 -6.88 2.52 -14.91
CA GLY A 359 -8.28 2.71 -14.51
C GLY A 359 -8.63 1.93 -13.24
N ARG A 360 -9.68 2.33 -12.56
CA ARG A 360 -10.17 1.71 -11.32
C ARG A 360 -11.11 0.53 -11.60
N PRO A 361 -11.26 -0.43 -10.65
CA PRO A 361 -12.26 -1.51 -10.76
C PRO A 361 -13.68 -0.97 -10.99
N GLU A 362 -14.04 0.11 -10.34
CA GLU A 362 -15.31 0.83 -10.53
C GLU A 362 -15.54 1.19 -12.00
N SER A 363 -14.55 1.75 -12.68
CA SER A 363 -14.68 2.08 -14.10
C SER A 363 -14.75 0.83 -14.99
N PHE A 364 -14.03 -0.24 -14.64
CA PHE A 364 -14.10 -1.52 -15.33
C PHE A 364 -15.49 -2.16 -15.18
N GLY A 365 -16.07 -2.16 -13.97
CA GLY A 365 -17.44 -2.61 -13.72
C GLY A 365 -18.47 -1.86 -14.57
N GLY A 366 -18.28 -0.56 -14.78
CA GLY A 366 -19.11 0.23 -15.70
C GLY A 366 -19.00 -0.24 -17.16
N ARG A 367 -17.79 -0.65 -17.61
CA ARG A 367 -17.62 -1.22 -18.96
C ARG A 367 -18.33 -2.56 -19.10
N ILE A 368 -18.32 -3.40 -18.05
CA ILE A 368 -19.08 -4.66 -18.02
C ILE A 368 -20.58 -4.37 -18.15
N ASP A 369 -21.11 -3.42 -17.38
CA ASP A 369 -22.55 -3.08 -17.41
C ASP A 369 -22.97 -2.55 -18.78
N VAL A 370 -22.20 -1.64 -19.37
CA VAL A 370 -22.46 -1.09 -20.72
C VAL A 370 -22.43 -2.20 -21.79
N HIS A 371 -21.49 -3.15 -21.69
CA HIS A 371 -21.36 -4.28 -22.62
C HIS A 371 -22.55 -5.24 -22.50
N LEU A 372 -22.86 -5.72 -21.27
CA LEU A 372 -23.92 -6.70 -21.05
C LEU A 372 -25.33 -6.13 -21.20
N THR A 373 -25.49 -4.82 -21.14
CA THR A 373 -26.78 -4.15 -21.47
C THR A 373 -26.92 -3.83 -22.96
N GLY A 374 -25.94 -4.24 -23.81
CA GLY A 374 -25.98 -4.07 -25.27
C GLY A 374 -25.82 -2.63 -25.75
N ARG A 375 -25.33 -1.71 -24.89
CA ARG A 375 -25.16 -0.30 -25.24
C ARG A 375 -23.90 -0.05 -26.07
N LYS A 376 -22.82 -0.80 -25.80
CA LYS A 376 -21.57 -0.80 -26.58
C LYS A 376 -20.76 -2.05 -26.27
N ASP A 377 -20.14 -2.64 -27.32
CA ASP A 377 -19.23 -3.74 -27.15
C ASP A 377 -17.83 -3.27 -26.76
N TYR A 378 -17.22 -3.97 -25.80
CA TYR A 378 -15.85 -3.80 -25.39
C TYR A 378 -15.10 -5.11 -25.56
N ASP A 379 -13.83 -5.03 -25.97
CA ASP A 379 -12.91 -6.17 -26.01
C ASP A 379 -12.58 -6.59 -24.57
N MET A 380 -13.38 -7.49 -24.01
CA MET A 380 -13.23 -8.04 -22.65
C MET A 380 -13.02 -9.53 -22.71
N ASN A 381 -12.30 -10.06 -21.72
CA ASN A 381 -12.17 -11.51 -21.59
C ASN A 381 -13.52 -12.13 -21.23
N PRO A 382 -14.01 -13.16 -21.99
CA PRO A 382 -15.32 -13.76 -21.74
C PRO A 382 -15.49 -14.37 -20.33
N ALA A 383 -14.40 -14.77 -19.68
CA ALA A 383 -14.47 -15.43 -18.38
C ALA A 383 -15.18 -14.56 -17.33
N ILE A 384 -14.95 -13.22 -17.34
CA ILE A 384 -15.64 -12.34 -16.37
C ILE A 384 -17.14 -12.22 -16.70
N LEU A 385 -17.51 -12.22 -17.97
CA LEU A 385 -18.89 -12.03 -18.41
C LEU A 385 -19.81 -13.20 -18.02
N HIS A 386 -19.21 -14.37 -17.74
CA HIS A 386 -19.91 -15.61 -17.37
C HIS A 386 -19.68 -16.05 -15.92
N SER A 387 -19.00 -15.21 -15.09
CA SER A 387 -18.73 -15.58 -13.71
C SER A 387 -20.01 -15.62 -12.86
N GLU A 388 -20.06 -16.57 -11.94
CA GLU A 388 -21.16 -16.69 -10.97
C GLU A 388 -21.24 -15.47 -10.05
N GLY A 389 -20.09 -14.92 -9.63
CA GLY A 389 -20.00 -13.70 -8.82
C GLY A 389 -20.69 -12.51 -9.47
N LEU A 390 -20.44 -12.29 -10.77
CA LEU A 390 -21.09 -11.22 -11.54
C LEU A 390 -22.63 -11.46 -11.64
N ALA A 391 -23.06 -12.69 -11.93
CA ALA A 391 -24.48 -13.03 -12.01
C ALA A 391 -25.21 -12.77 -10.69
N ARG A 392 -24.59 -13.12 -9.54
CA ARG A 392 -25.14 -12.86 -8.20
C ARG A 392 -25.21 -11.39 -7.86
N VAL A 393 -24.22 -10.59 -8.22
CA VAL A 393 -24.26 -9.13 -8.05
C VAL A 393 -25.40 -8.55 -8.88
N LYS A 394 -25.59 -8.99 -10.13
CA LYS A 394 -26.74 -8.59 -10.95
C LYS A 394 -28.08 -8.91 -10.30
N ALA A 395 -28.20 -10.10 -9.72
CA ALA A 395 -29.42 -10.51 -8.99
C ALA A 395 -29.66 -9.67 -7.73
N LEU A 396 -28.58 -9.30 -7.03
CA LEU A 396 -28.64 -8.53 -5.78
C LEU A 396 -28.95 -7.05 -6.01
N THR A 397 -28.31 -6.42 -6.99
CA THR A 397 -28.32 -4.95 -7.17
C THR A 397 -29.15 -4.48 -8.37
N GLY A 398 -29.49 -5.37 -9.29
CA GLY A 398 -30.19 -5.04 -10.53
C GLY A 398 -29.26 -4.54 -11.65
N SER A 399 -27.94 -4.43 -11.44
CA SER A 399 -26.95 -3.98 -12.44
C SER A 399 -25.72 -4.90 -12.45
N TYR A 400 -24.90 -4.80 -13.52
CA TYR A 400 -23.60 -5.49 -13.59
C TYR A 400 -22.45 -4.63 -13.06
N LEU A 401 -22.74 -3.48 -12.47
CA LEU A 401 -21.75 -2.60 -11.85
C LEU A 401 -21.09 -3.30 -10.65
N LEU A 402 -19.83 -2.95 -10.38
CA LEU A 402 -19.14 -3.41 -9.17
C LEU A 402 -19.61 -2.58 -7.97
N PRO A 403 -20.28 -3.19 -6.95
CA PRO A 403 -20.71 -2.45 -5.77
C PRO A 403 -19.50 -2.05 -4.92
N THR A 404 -19.37 -0.75 -4.62
CA THR A 404 -18.31 -0.25 -3.74
C THR A 404 -18.75 -0.21 -2.27
N ALA A 405 -17.77 -0.20 -1.35
CA ALA A 405 -18.04 0.00 0.08
C ALA A 405 -18.27 1.48 0.43
N TYR A 406 -17.89 2.39 -0.46
CA TYR A 406 -17.92 3.83 -0.25
C TYR A 406 -18.86 4.52 -1.21
N PRO A 407 -19.67 5.49 -0.73
CA PRO A 407 -20.64 6.20 -1.57
C PRO A 407 -19.99 7.04 -2.67
N GLU A 408 -18.79 7.55 -2.47
CA GLU A 408 -18.01 8.29 -3.46
C GLU A 408 -17.27 7.38 -4.46
N GLY A 409 -17.32 6.06 -4.26
CA GLY A 409 -16.59 5.09 -5.08
C GLY A 409 -15.08 5.16 -4.90
N CYS A 410 -14.34 5.04 -5.98
CA CYS A 410 -12.88 5.01 -5.96
C CYS A 410 -12.26 6.40 -5.70
N PRO A 411 -11.06 6.45 -5.07
CA PRO A 411 -10.29 7.69 -4.93
C PRO A 411 -9.95 8.35 -6.26
N THR A 412 -9.70 9.66 -6.22
CA THR A 412 -9.41 10.51 -7.38
C THR A 412 -7.94 10.49 -7.80
N HIS A 413 -7.38 9.30 -7.92
CA HIS A 413 -6.04 9.01 -8.46
C HIS A 413 -6.01 7.61 -9.10
N PRO A 414 -5.09 7.33 -10.04
CA PRO A 414 -4.99 6.03 -10.71
C PRO A 414 -4.89 4.83 -9.76
N ALA A 415 -5.25 3.64 -10.24
CA ALA A 415 -5.31 2.45 -9.41
C ALA A 415 -3.93 1.93 -9.00
N TYR A 416 -3.02 1.73 -9.93
CA TYR A 416 -1.82 0.93 -9.79
C TYR A 416 -0.55 1.75 -9.53
N PRO A 417 0.24 1.34 -8.50
CA PRO A 417 -0.05 0.38 -7.44
C PRO A 417 -0.99 0.94 -6.37
N ALA A 418 -1.52 0.10 -5.48
CA ALA A 418 -2.31 0.58 -4.34
C ALA A 418 -1.42 1.32 -3.33
N ALA A 419 -1.71 2.61 -3.08
CA ALA A 419 -0.87 3.42 -2.19
C ALA A 419 -0.86 2.89 -0.75
N HIS A 420 -2.00 2.35 -0.26
CA HIS A 420 -2.06 1.67 1.05
C HIS A 420 -1.13 0.45 1.09
N ALA A 421 -1.06 -0.33 0.00
CA ALA A 421 -0.19 -1.50 -0.06
C ALA A 421 1.30 -1.12 -0.10
N VAL A 422 1.70 -0.10 -0.89
CA VAL A 422 3.09 0.38 -0.90
C VAL A 422 3.49 0.88 0.49
N ASN A 423 2.61 1.62 1.14
CA ASN A 423 2.81 2.07 2.51
C ASN A 423 2.90 0.90 3.50
N ALA A 424 2.02 -0.10 3.37
CA ALA A 424 1.99 -1.27 4.24
C ALA A 424 3.28 -2.10 4.09
N GLY A 425 3.74 -2.36 2.87
CA GLY A 425 4.99 -3.06 2.62
C GLY A 425 6.20 -2.34 3.21
N ALA A 426 6.26 -1.00 3.05
CA ALA A 426 7.35 -0.21 3.59
C ALA A 426 7.37 -0.22 5.13
N CYS A 427 6.23 0.03 5.76
CA CYS A 427 6.14 0.06 7.22
C CYS A 427 6.37 -1.32 7.85
N ALA A 428 5.82 -2.40 7.26
CA ALA A 428 6.06 -3.77 7.70
C ALA A 428 7.55 -4.13 7.65
N THR A 429 8.24 -3.73 6.59
CA THR A 429 9.69 -3.95 6.46
C THR A 429 10.48 -3.24 7.55
N VAL A 430 10.14 -1.98 7.87
CA VAL A 430 10.78 -1.26 8.97
C VAL A 430 10.52 -1.95 10.31
N LEU A 431 9.29 -2.41 10.57
CA LEU A 431 8.98 -3.16 11.81
C LEU A 431 9.83 -4.43 11.91
N LYS A 432 9.90 -5.25 10.86
CA LYS A 432 10.69 -6.50 10.85
C LYS A 432 12.19 -6.25 10.98
N ALA A 433 12.69 -5.13 10.48
CA ALA A 433 14.11 -4.75 10.64
C ALA A 433 14.48 -4.44 12.09
N PHE A 434 13.56 -3.92 12.90
CA PHE A 434 13.78 -3.52 14.29
C PHE A 434 13.37 -4.56 15.31
N LEU A 435 12.47 -5.46 14.97
CA LEU A 435 11.84 -6.41 15.88
C LEU A 435 12.26 -7.85 15.55
N ASP A 436 12.15 -8.75 16.53
CA ASP A 436 12.41 -10.18 16.35
C ASP A 436 11.23 -10.86 15.66
N GLU A 437 11.37 -11.22 14.39
CA GLU A 437 10.33 -11.90 13.61
C GLU A 437 9.85 -13.21 14.24
N ASN A 438 10.74 -13.87 15.04
CA ASN A 438 10.46 -15.16 15.67
C ASN A 438 9.85 -15.02 17.07
N TYR A 439 9.72 -13.80 17.59
CA TYR A 439 9.07 -13.61 18.89
C TYR A 439 7.65 -14.15 18.86
N THR A 440 7.34 -15.07 19.77
CA THR A 440 6.03 -15.72 19.86
C THR A 440 5.07 -14.92 20.74
N LEU A 441 3.87 -14.63 20.22
CA LEU A 441 2.85 -13.91 20.96
C LEU A 441 2.27 -14.79 22.08
N ALA A 442 2.24 -14.26 23.31
CA ALA A 442 1.85 -15.04 24.49
C ALA A 442 0.33 -15.32 24.60
N LYS A 443 -0.52 -14.42 24.14
CA LYS A 443 -1.98 -14.49 24.29
C LYS A 443 -2.69 -13.97 23.04
N PRO A 444 -2.56 -14.68 21.92
CA PRO A 444 -3.25 -14.26 20.71
C PRO A 444 -4.77 -14.41 20.85
N VAL A 445 -5.52 -13.58 20.12
CA VAL A 445 -6.97 -13.49 20.17
C VAL A 445 -7.60 -13.52 18.78
N GLU A 446 -8.90 -13.77 18.72
CA GLU A 446 -9.72 -13.67 17.53
C GLU A 446 -11.01 -12.92 17.86
N ALA A 447 -11.56 -12.16 16.94
CA ALA A 447 -12.85 -11.51 17.10
C ALA A 447 -14.00 -12.53 16.97
N SER A 448 -15.04 -12.40 17.80
CA SER A 448 -16.31 -13.12 17.62
C SER A 448 -16.94 -12.79 16.26
N SER A 449 -17.84 -13.64 15.74
CA SER A 449 -18.49 -13.43 14.44
C SER A 449 -19.18 -12.07 14.31
N ASP A 450 -19.74 -11.56 15.39
CA ASP A 450 -20.39 -10.25 15.46
C ASP A 450 -19.43 -9.10 15.83
N GLY A 451 -18.16 -9.39 16.13
CA GLY A 451 -17.16 -8.43 16.56
C GLY A 451 -17.40 -7.82 17.95
N SER A 452 -18.31 -8.37 18.75
CA SER A 452 -18.64 -7.80 20.07
C SER A 452 -17.55 -8.03 21.12
N GLN A 453 -16.78 -9.11 20.99
CA GLN A 453 -15.74 -9.50 21.94
C GLN A 453 -14.55 -10.16 21.27
N LEU A 454 -13.44 -10.25 22.02
CA LEU A 454 -12.26 -11.03 21.65
C LEU A 454 -12.30 -12.37 22.39
N GLU A 455 -12.00 -13.44 21.69
CA GLU A 455 -11.86 -14.79 22.21
C GLU A 455 -10.40 -15.23 22.12
N PRO A 456 -9.88 -16.04 23.07
CA PRO A 456 -8.52 -16.58 22.98
C PRO A 456 -8.36 -17.45 21.72
N TRP A 457 -7.30 -17.20 20.94
CA TRP A 457 -6.89 -18.11 19.88
C TRP A 457 -6.22 -19.35 20.48
N LEU A 458 -6.75 -20.52 20.19
CA LEU A 458 -6.29 -21.82 20.73
C LEU A 458 -5.57 -22.68 19.68
N GLY A 459 -5.33 -22.13 18.49
CA GLY A 459 -4.63 -22.83 17.41
C GLY A 459 -3.11 -22.76 17.54
N GLU A 460 -2.43 -22.76 16.41
CA GLU A 460 -0.97 -22.69 16.32
C GLU A 460 -0.38 -21.41 16.93
N ALA A 461 0.88 -21.49 17.34
CA ALA A 461 1.62 -20.33 17.83
C ALA A 461 1.80 -19.27 16.73
N LEU A 462 1.54 -18.02 17.07
CA LEU A 462 1.70 -16.87 16.17
C LEU A 462 3.00 -16.15 16.47
N THR A 463 3.72 -15.79 15.41
CA THR A 463 4.96 -15.02 15.50
C THR A 463 4.76 -13.56 15.16
N LEU A 464 5.60 -12.70 15.71
CA LEU A 464 5.58 -11.26 15.47
C LEU A 464 5.73 -10.94 13.98
N GLY A 465 6.71 -11.55 13.31
CA GLY A 465 6.92 -11.37 11.86
C GLY A 465 5.70 -11.80 11.03
N GLY A 466 5.10 -12.95 11.39
CA GLY A 466 3.87 -13.42 10.73
C GLY A 466 2.69 -12.47 10.89
N GLU A 467 2.53 -11.88 12.07
CA GLU A 467 1.45 -10.92 12.33
C GLU A 467 1.70 -9.56 11.67
N ILE A 468 2.96 -9.15 11.48
CA ILE A 468 3.33 -7.96 10.70
C ILE A 468 3.00 -8.17 9.22
N ASP A 469 3.35 -9.32 8.63
CA ASP A 469 3.02 -9.64 7.24
C ASP A 469 1.50 -9.73 7.03
N LYS A 470 0.77 -10.33 7.98
CA LYS A 470 -0.70 -10.37 7.96
C LYS A 470 -1.31 -8.98 8.06
N LEU A 471 -0.77 -8.10 8.92
CA LEU A 471 -1.20 -6.70 9.01
C LEU A 471 -1.07 -6.01 7.66
N ALA A 472 0.08 -6.16 7.00
CA ALA A 472 0.30 -5.55 5.70
C ALA A 472 -0.69 -6.08 4.65
N SER A 473 -0.97 -7.39 4.64
CA SER A 473 -2.00 -7.99 3.80
C SER A 473 -3.40 -7.46 4.10
N ASN A 474 -3.79 -7.40 5.37
CA ASN A 474 -5.10 -6.88 5.78
C ASN A 474 -5.32 -5.44 5.28
N ILE A 475 -4.33 -4.55 5.45
CA ILE A 475 -4.41 -3.15 5.01
C ILE A 475 -4.48 -3.06 3.47
N ALA A 476 -3.70 -3.86 2.75
CA ALA A 476 -3.68 -3.86 1.30
C ALA A 476 -4.99 -4.39 0.70
N LEU A 477 -5.39 -5.63 1.09
CA LEU A 477 -6.54 -6.33 0.50
C LEU A 477 -7.90 -5.79 0.97
N ALA A 478 -7.95 -5.06 2.08
CA ALA A 478 -9.15 -4.32 2.47
C ALA A 478 -9.57 -3.28 1.43
N ARG A 479 -8.62 -2.74 0.65
CA ARG A 479 -8.93 -1.83 -0.47
C ARG A 479 -9.57 -2.58 -1.65
N ASP A 480 -9.19 -3.84 -1.87
CA ASP A 480 -9.80 -4.71 -2.86
C ASP A 480 -11.23 -5.04 -2.43
N ALA A 481 -11.43 -5.41 -1.16
CA ALA A 481 -12.76 -5.65 -0.57
C ALA A 481 -13.67 -4.41 -0.62
N ALA A 482 -13.11 -3.21 -0.58
CA ALA A 482 -13.85 -1.97 -0.81
C ALA A 482 -14.30 -1.78 -2.27
N GLY A 483 -13.78 -2.56 -3.22
CA GLY A 483 -14.04 -2.42 -4.65
C GLY A 483 -13.26 -1.29 -5.32
N VAL A 484 -12.15 -0.84 -4.72
CA VAL A 484 -11.40 0.33 -5.21
C VAL A 484 -10.02 0.02 -5.77
N HIS A 485 -9.49 -1.19 -5.53
CA HIS A 485 -8.24 -1.70 -6.09
C HIS A 485 -8.40 -3.12 -6.61
N PHE A 486 -7.52 -3.53 -7.52
CA PHE A 486 -7.37 -4.91 -7.96
C PHE A 486 -6.32 -5.63 -7.11
N ARG A 487 -6.38 -6.95 -7.04
CA ARG A 487 -5.38 -7.76 -6.31
C ARG A 487 -3.94 -7.43 -6.73
N SER A 488 -3.67 -7.28 -8.03
CA SER A 488 -2.32 -6.92 -8.50
C SER A 488 -1.88 -5.54 -8.04
N ASP A 489 -2.80 -4.55 -7.88
CA ASP A 489 -2.46 -3.25 -7.29
C ASP A 489 -1.92 -3.41 -5.86
N SER A 490 -2.51 -4.33 -5.10
CA SER A 490 -2.18 -4.61 -3.70
C SER A 490 -0.91 -5.44 -3.57
N ILE A 491 -0.79 -6.55 -4.28
CA ILE A 491 0.37 -7.46 -4.16
C ILE A 491 1.66 -6.80 -4.67
N GLU A 492 1.61 -6.17 -5.85
CA GLU A 492 2.79 -5.46 -6.38
C GLU A 492 3.09 -4.20 -5.56
N GLY A 493 2.06 -3.58 -4.99
CA GLY A 493 2.23 -2.48 -4.05
C GLY A 493 3.02 -2.88 -2.79
N LEU A 494 2.69 -4.03 -2.17
CA LEU A 494 3.43 -4.55 -1.02
C LEU A 494 4.92 -4.76 -1.35
N LYS A 495 5.23 -5.38 -2.49
CA LYS A 495 6.61 -5.61 -2.96
C LYS A 495 7.37 -4.30 -3.18
N LEU A 496 6.73 -3.32 -3.84
CA LEU A 496 7.32 -2.01 -4.06
C LEU A 496 7.61 -1.30 -2.73
N GLY A 497 6.72 -1.45 -1.74
CA GLY A 497 6.93 -0.91 -0.40
C GLY A 497 8.15 -1.49 0.29
N GLU A 498 8.40 -2.80 0.18
CA GLU A 498 9.63 -3.42 0.70
C GLU A 498 10.88 -2.78 0.09
N GLU A 499 10.91 -2.59 -1.24
CA GLU A 499 12.04 -1.95 -1.91
C GLU A 499 12.28 -0.51 -1.44
N VAL A 500 11.20 0.28 -1.25
CA VAL A 500 11.29 1.64 -0.69
C VAL A 500 11.93 1.62 0.70
N ALA A 501 11.48 0.73 1.58
CA ALA A 501 12.02 0.65 2.95
C ALA A 501 13.46 0.13 2.96
N MET A 502 13.81 -0.81 2.09
CA MET A 502 15.19 -1.29 1.98
C MET A 502 16.15 -0.17 1.58
N GLY A 503 15.77 0.70 0.65
CA GLY A 503 16.56 1.88 0.29
C GLY A 503 16.75 2.85 1.47
N LEU A 504 15.68 3.13 2.21
CA LEU A 504 15.73 3.96 3.41
C LEU A 504 16.66 3.36 4.47
N LEU A 505 16.49 2.07 4.78
CA LEU A 505 17.30 1.36 5.78
C LEU A 505 18.77 1.26 5.34
N ALA A 506 19.05 1.13 4.03
CA ALA A 506 20.40 1.15 3.49
C ALA A 506 21.10 2.47 3.80
N ASP A 507 20.45 3.61 3.55
CA ASP A 507 21.01 4.93 3.88
C ASP A 507 21.24 5.09 5.38
N TYR A 508 20.25 4.72 6.21
CA TYR A 508 20.38 4.81 7.66
C TYR A 508 21.45 3.87 8.22
N SER A 509 21.67 2.68 7.63
CA SER A 509 22.71 1.75 8.06
C SER A 509 24.14 2.33 7.97
N ARG A 510 24.33 3.39 7.18
CA ARG A 510 25.60 4.14 7.06
C ARG A 510 25.84 5.09 8.22
N THR A 511 24.81 5.42 8.99
CA THR A 511 24.85 6.53 9.97
C THR A 511 25.12 6.09 11.40
N TYR A 512 24.91 4.80 11.70
CA TYR A 512 25.11 4.26 13.04
C TYR A 512 26.59 4.15 13.40
N SER A 513 26.89 4.44 14.66
CA SER A 513 28.23 4.34 15.24
C SER A 513 28.42 3.07 16.08
N GLU A 514 27.32 2.45 16.47
CA GLU A 514 27.30 1.21 17.23
C GLU A 514 27.84 0.04 16.38
N ARG A 515 28.39 -0.97 17.04
CA ARG A 515 28.76 -2.23 16.37
C ARG A 515 27.48 -2.92 15.93
N PHE A 516 27.13 -2.77 14.67
CA PHE A 516 25.90 -3.23 14.07
C PHE A 516 26.17 -4.19 12.90
N GLU A 517 25.62 -5.40 13.01
CA GLU A 517 25.80 -6.44 11.98
C GLU A 517 24.88 -6.30 10.78
N GLY A 518 23.94 -5.37 10.82
CA GLY A 518 22.96 -5.09 9.78
C GLY A 518 21.53 -5.38 10.22
N PHE A 519 20.57 -4.75 9.55
CA PHE A 519 19.17 -5.15 9.64
C PHE A 519 19.00 -6.48 8.93
N ILE A 520 18.47 -7.49 9.61
CA ILE A 520 18.23 -8.82 9.04
C ILE A 520 16.75 -9.14 9.22
N PHE A 521 16.08 -9.44 8.13
CA PHE A 521 14.66 -9.80 8.15
C PHE A 521 14.27 -10.63 6.93
N THR A 522 13.11 -11.29 7.02
CA THR A 522 12.50 -12.07 5.95
C THR A 522 11.54 -11.21 5.15
N ARG A 523 11.69 -11.11 3.85
CA ARG A 523 10.75 -10.45 2.94
C ARG A 523 9.42 -11.20 2.91
N MET A 524 8.34 -10.54 2.50
CA MET A 524 7.02 -11.17 2.36
C MET A 524 7.01 -12.37 1.40
N GLY A 525 7.94 -12.40 0.45
CA GLY A 525 8.18 -13.54 -0.43
C GLY A 525 9.01 -14.68 0.16
N GLY A 526 9.36 -14.63 1.45
CA GLY A 526 10.10 -15.68 2.17
C GLY A 526 11.64 -15.61 2.01
N HIS A 527 12.19 -14.66 1.28
CA HIS A 527 13.62 -14.49 1.12
C HIS A 527 14.19 -13.64 2.24
N ARG A 528 15.27 -14.13 2.88
CA ARG A 528 15.96 -13.41 3.94
C ARG A 528 16.98 -12.44 3.35
N VAL A 529 17.05 -11.24 3.93
CA VAL A 529 17.98 -10.18 3.51
C VAL A 529 18.72 -9.57 4.68
N ARG A 530 19.91 -9.05 4.39
CA ARG A 530 20.75 -8.27 5.31
C ARG A 530 21.03 -6.90 4.70
N ILE A 531 20.87 -5.85 5.50
CA ILE A 531 21.15 -4.46 5.10
C ILE A 531 22.21 -3.89 6.03
N THR A 532 23.41 -3.63 5.51
CA THR A 532 24.52 -3.09 6.28
C THR A 532 25.40 -2.19 5.42
N ALA A 533 25.96 -1.14 6.00
CA ALA A 533 26.87 -0.19 5.34
C ALA A 533 26.36 0.33 3.99
N GLY A 534 25.04 0.45 3.85
CA GLY A 534 24.38 0.95 2.65
C GLY A 534 24.18 -0.09 1.54
N ALA A 535 24.40 -1.37 1.80
CA ALA A 535 24.19 -2.46 0.87
C ALA A 535 23.07 -3.39 1.31
N VAL A 536 22.25 -3.85 0.35
CA VAL A 536 21.25 -4.91 0.53
C VAL A 536 21.83 -6.21 -0.04
N GLN A 537 21.82 -7.28 0.73
CA GLN A 537 22.39 -8.57 0.37
C GLN A 537 21.43 -9.70 0.76
N ALA A 538 21.47 -10.83 0.05
CA ALA A 538 20.82 -12.05 0.51
C ALA A 538 21.56 -12.54 1.77
N ASP A 539 20.80 -12.99 2.80
CA ASP A 539 21.33 -13.49 4.07
C ASP A 539 21.27 -15.01 4.14
#